data_0d3931b2556db6ffe65f548fd0937d24
#
_entry.id   0d3931b2556db6ffe65f548fd0937d24
#
_cell.length_a   1.000
_cell.length_b   1.000
_cell.length_c   1.000
_cell.angle_alpha   90.00
_cell.angle_beta   90.00
_cell.angle_gamma   90.00
#
_symmetry.space_group_name_H-M   'P 1'
#
loop_
_entity.id
_entity.type
_entity.pdbx_description
1 polymer ?
#
loop_
_entity_poly.entity_id
_entity_poly.type
_entity_poly.pdbx_seq_one_letter_code
_entity_poly.pdbx_strand_id
1 'polypeptide(L)'
;MQQQRHIKWLLIFSTISMLFLNAQTANAHCQVPCGIFDDYARIKIMLEHAVTVDKATDLINELADKTDAQSQNQLVRWVINKEEHAEDIISIISSYFLAQRVKTTQKDYEKRLLEHHAVMVSAMKVKQNVDTKLVDKLIQDINALIKYYPEHEHKEGENKKK
;
A
#
# COMPACT_ATOMS: atom_id res chain seq x y z
N MET A 1 -18.03 -60.91 -5.32
CA MET A 1 -17.34 -59.79 -5.99
C MET A 1 -18.08 -58.45 -5.90
N GLN A 2 -19.41 -58.42 -5.93
CA GLN A 2 -20.21 -57.19 -5.88
C GLN A 2 -20.15 -56.46 -4.52
N GLN A 3 -20.17 -57.19 -3.44
CA GLN A 3 -20.13 -56.67 -2.06
C GLN A 3 -18.81 -55.93 -1.73
N GLN A 4 -17.67 -56.40 -2.23
CA GLN A 4 -16.38 -55.72 -2.06
C GLN A 4 -16.31 -54.38 -2.85
N ARG A 5 -17.03 -54.28 -3.94
CA ARG A 5 -17.14 -53.06 -4.71
C ARG A 5 -17.90 -51.96 -3.94
N HIS A 6 -18.99 -52.29 -3.29
CA HIS A 6 -19.76 -51.36 -2.47
C HIS A 6 -18.97 -50.83 -1.25
N ILE A 7 -18.20 -51.70 -0.60
CA ILE A 7 -17.35 -51.32 0.53
C ILE A 7 -16.26 -50.33 0.10
N LYS A 8 -15.64 -50.54 -1.06
CA LYS A 8 -14.64 -49.61 -1.60
C LYS A 8 -15.24 -48.22 -1.92
N TRP A 9 -16.44 -48.19 -2.48
CA TRP A 9 -17.13 -46.91 -2.78
C TRP A 9 -17.55 -46.18 -1.50
N LEU A 10 -17.99 -46.88 -0.46
CA LEU A 10 -18.31 -46.30 0.85
C LEU A 10 -17.07 -45.71 1.53
N LEU A 11 -15.92 -46.37 1.45
CA LEU A 11 -14.67 -45.85 1.99
C LEU A 11 -14.19 -44.62 1.25
N ILE A 12 -14.30 -44.60 -0.06
CA ILE A 12 -13.95 -43.42 -0.89
C ILE A 12 -14.86 -42.21 -0.59
N PHE A 13 -16.17 -42.45 -0.46
CA PHE A 13 -17.13 -41.41 -0.09
C PHE A 13 -16.89 -40.85 1.32
N SER A 14 -16.53 -41.73 2.29
CA SER A 14 -16.20 -41.34 3.64
C SER A 14 -14.92 -40.47 3.72
N THR A 15 -13.89 -40.84 2.96
CA THR A 15 -12.64 -40.04 2.92
C THR A 15 -12.82 -38.69 2.22
N ILE A 16 -13.62 -38.61 1.17
CA ILE A 16 -13.97 -37.36 0.49
C ILE A 16 -14.79 -36.46 1.42
N SER A 17 -15.77 -37.00 2.13
CA SER A 17 -16.57 -36.24 3.10
C SER A 17 -15.74 -35.69 4.25
N MET A 18 -14.71 -36.40 4.71
CA MET A 18 -13.81 -35.94 5.78
C MET A 18 -12.90 -34.77 5.34
N LEU A 19 -12.58 -34.66 4.04
CA LEU A 19 -11.80 -33.55 3.48
C LEU A 19 -12.58 -32.22 3.44
N PHE A 20 -13.91 -32.26 3.33
CA PHE A 20 -14.76 -31.07 3.33
C PHE A 20 -15.08 -30.52 4.73
N LEU A 21 -14.88 -31.28 5.79
CA LEU A 21 -15.17 -30.88 7.17
C LEU A 21 -14.12 -29.96 7.79
N ASN A 22 -12.97 -29.73 7.13
CA ASN A 22 -11.90 -28.85 7.60
C ASN A 22 -11.83 -27.53 6.85
N ALA A 23 -12.86 -27.11 6.10
CA ALA A 23 -12.94 -25.77 5.55
C ALA A 23 -13.17 -24.76 6.68
N GLN A 24 -12.10 -24.40 7.39
CA GLN A 24 -12.13 -23.24 8.26
C GLN A 24 -12.30 -22.01 7.38
N THR A 25 -13.30 -21.19 7.70
CA THR A 25 -13.44 -19.86 7.09
C THR A 25 -12.21 -19.04 7.44
N ALA A 26 -11.28 -18.91 6.51
CA ALA A 26 -10.17 -18.01 6.64
C ALA A 26 -10.72 -16.58 6.58
N ASN A 27 -10.85 -15.91 7.73
CA ASN A 27 -11.18 -14.50 7.83
C ASN A 27 -9.95 -13.67 7.41
N ALA A 28 -9.58 -13.73 6.15
CA ALA A 28 -8.54 -12.89 5.56
C ALA A 28 -9.15 -11.54 5.12
N HIS A 29 -9.54 -10.70 6.09
CA HIS A 29 -10.10 -9.37 5.81
C HIS A 29 -9.06 -8.32 5.49
N CYS A 30 -7.80 -8.56 5.76
CA CYS A 30 -6.70 -7.62 5.56
C CYS A 30 -5.65 -8.22 4.65
N GLN A 31 -5.11 -7.43 3.71
CA GLN A 31 -3.93 -7.80 2.92
C GLN A 31 -2.73 -8.15 3.83
N VAL A 32 -2.79 -7.67 5.08
CA VAL A 32 -1.77 -7.84 6.09
C VAL A 32 -2.44 -8.17 7.41
N PRO A 33 -1.94 -9.17 8.18
CA PRO A 33 -2.46 -9.47 9.50
C PRO A 33 -2.46 -8.24 10.40
N CYS A 34 -3.60 -7.96 11.08
CA CYS A 34 -3.73 -6.85 12.00
C CYS A 34 -2.66 -6.91 13.10
N GLY A 35 -2.01 -5.77 13.39
CA GLY A 35 -1.03 -5.64 14.47
C GLY A 35 0.42 -5.92 14.09
N ILE A 36 0.73 -6.35 12.85
CA ILE A 36 2.10 -6.58 12.37
C ILE A 36 2.69 -5.31 11.74
N PHE A 37 1.85 -4.41 11.22
CA PHE A 37 2.29 -3.22 10.51
C PHE A 37 2.05 -1.96 11.33
N ASP A 38 3.08 -1.14 11.39
CA ASP A 38 3.05 0.19 11.96
C ASP A 38 2.47 1.18 10.92
N ASP A 39 1.36 1.83 11.27
CA ASP A 39 0.70 2.82 10.42
C ASP A 39 1.61 4.04 10.16
N TYR A 40 2.37 4.47 11.18
CA TYR A 40 3.32 5.57 11.04
C TYR A 40 4.48 5.22 10.10
N ALA A 41 4.98 3.98 10.17
CA ALA A 41 6.00 3.51 9.23
C ALA A 41 5.51 3.58 7.77
N ARG A 42 4.21 3.35 7.51
CA ARG A 42 3.63 3.53 6.17
C ARG A 42 3.60 4.99 5.72
N ILE A 43 3.34 5.92 6.63
CA ILE A 43 3.47 7.37 6.34
C ILE A 43 4.91 7.70 5.97
N LYS A 44 5.90 7.20 6.72
CA LYS A 44 7.33 7.44 6.42
C LYS A 44 7.72 6.88 5.05
N ILE A 45 7.27 5.69 4.69
CA ILE A 45 7.51 5.10 3.37
C ILE A 45 6.93 5.99 2.26
N MET A 46 5.72 6.52 2.42
CA MET A 46 5.14 7.46 1.44
C MET A 46 5.95 8.75 1.33
N LEU A 47 6.50 9.27 2.44
CA LEU A 47 7.40 10.43 2.40
C LEU A 47 8.72 10.12 1.69
N GLU A 48 9.30 8.93 1.86
CA GLU A 48 10.48 8.48 1.12
C GLU A 48 10.20 8.40 -0.38
N HIS A 49 9.04 7.87 -0.77
CA HIS A 49 8.59 7.89 -2.17
C HIS A 49 8.44 9.33 -2.68
N ALA A 50 7.83 10.22 -1.90
CA ALA A 50 7.65 11.62 -2.30
C ALA A 50 8.98 12.36 -2.48
N VAL A 51 9.99 12.13 -1.63
CA VAL A 51 11.36 12.65 -1.79
C VAL A 51 12.01 12.12 -3.08
N THR A 52 11.75 10.87 -3.44
CA THR A 52 12.25 10.30 -4.70
C THR A 52 11.57 10.95 -5.91
N VAL A 53 10.25 11.18 -5.83
CA VAL A 53 9.49 11.92 -6.86
C VAL A 53 10.02 13.35 -7.03
N ASP A 54 10.34 14.02 -5.93
CA ASP A 54 10.94 15.38 -5.94
C ASP A 54 12.25 15.38 -6.71
N LYS A 55 13.19 14.56 -6.29
CA LYS A 55 14.48 14.41 -6.98
C LYS A 55 14.33 14.05 -8.46
N ALA A 56 13.40 13.15 -8.78
CA ALA A 56 13.15 12.77 -10.17
C ALA A 56 12.61 13.95 -10.98
N THR A 57 11.71 14.76 -10.40
CA THR A 57 11.15 15.95 -11.03
C THR A 57 12.25 16.98 -11.36
N ASP A 58 13.15 17.23 -10.41
CA ASP A 58 14.29 18.14 -10.62
C ASP A 58 15.20 17.66 -11.75
N LEU A 59 15.56 16.37 -11.75
CA LEU A 59 16.45 15.79 -12.76
C LEU A 59 15.79 15.71 -14.15
N ILE A 60 14.48 15.50 -14.23
CA ILE A 60 13.74 15.59 -15.49
C ILE A 60 13.85 17.00 -16.05
N ASN A 61 13.64 18.04 -15.23
CA ASN A 61 13.75 19.43 -15.65
C ASN A 61 15.18 19.77 -16.08
N GLU A 62 16.20 19.31 -15.35
CA GLU A 62 17.62 19.52 -15.71
C GLU A 62 18.02 18.86 -17.04
N LEU A 63 17.41 17.71 -17.36
CA LEU A 63 17.74 16.91 -18.53
C LEU A 63 16.90 17.25 -19.77
N ALA A 64 15.82 18.04 -19.61
CA ALA A 64 14.80 18.28 -20.66
C ALA A 64 15.38 18.78 -21.98
N ASP A 65 16.38 19.67 -21.93
CA ASP A 65 16.99 20.28 -23.12
C ASP A 65 18.27 19.57 -23.59
N LYS A 66 18.69 18.49 -22.94
CA LYS A 66 19.89 17.71 -23.30
C LYS A 66 19.55 16.67 -24.37
N THR A 67 20.30 16.63 -25.46
CA THR A 67 20.02 15.80 -26.64
C THR A 67 21.00 14.63 -26.83
N ASP A 68 22.07 14.55 -26.04
CA ASP A 68 23.00 13.43 -26.10
C ASP A 68 22.37 12.14 -25.58
N ALA A 69 22.85 11.00 -26.11
CA ALA A 69 22.28 9.69 -25.82
C ALA A 69 22.27 9.32 -24.33
N GLN A 70 23.30 9.75 -23.58
CA GLN A 70 23.38 9.46 -22.15
C GLN A 70 22.32 10.25 -21.36
N SER A 71 22.17 11.55 -21.65
CA SER A 71 21.15 12.39 -21.02
C SER A 71 19.74 11.91 -21.33
N GLN A 72 19.46 11.53 -22.57
CA GLN A 72 18.16 10.96 -22.96
C GLN A 72 17.88 9.63 -22.24
N ASN A 73 18.87 8.78 -22.12
CA ASN A 73 18.73 7.53 -21.35
C ASN A 73 18.39 7.82 -19.87
N GLN A 74 19.06 8.78 -19.24
CA GLN A 74 18.78 9.16 -17.85
C GLN A 74 17.40 9.83 -17.70
N LEU A 75 17.00 10.68 -18.64
CA LEU A 75 15.67 11.31 -18.65
C LEU A 75 14.56 10.24 -18.59
N VAL A 76 14.61 9.26 -19.48
CA VAL A 76 13.62 8.15 -19.50
C VAL A 76 13.59 7.41 -18.17
N ARG A 77 14.73 7.10 -17.58
CA ARG A 77 14.82 6.42 -16.29
C ARG A 77 14.20 7.23 -15.15
N TRP A 78 14.41 8.55 -15.12
CA TRP A 78 13.81 9.40 -14.10
C TRP A 78 12.31 9.57 -14.27
N VAL A 79 11.81 9.61 -15.50
CA VAL A 79 10.37 9.60 -15.77
C VAL A 79 9.73 8.31 -15.21
N ILE A 80 10.29 7.13 -15.52
CA ILE A 80 9.80 5.85 -15.02
C ILE A 80 9.85 5.83 -13.48
N ASN A 81 10.95 6.25 -12.89
CA ASN A 81 11.12 6.29 -11.43
C ASN A 81 10.07 7.18 -10.76
N LYS A 82 9.82 8.38 -11.31
CA LYS A 82 8.77 9.29 -10.83
C LYS A 82 7.39 8.65 -10.87
N GLU A 83 7.06 7.97 -11.98
CA GLU A 83 5.78 7.29 -12.15
C GLU A 83 5.58 6.16 -11.13
N GLU A 84 6.58 5.30 -10.96
CA GLU A 84 6.55 4.15 -10.05
C GLU A 84 6.39 4.59 -8.60
N HIS A 85 7.22 5.52 -8.12
CA HIS A 85 7.14 5.99 -6.74
C HIS A 85 5.84 6.73 -6.42
N ALA A 86 5.29 7.50 -7.36
CA ALA A 86 3.98 8.12 -7.17
C ALA A 86 2.83 7.08 -7.17
N GLU A 87 2.93 6.00 -7.96
CA GLU A 87 1.98 4.89 -7.95
C GLU A 87 2.03 4.11 -6.63
N ASP A 88 3.23 3.91 -6.06
CA ASP A 88 3.38 3.27 -4.75
C ASP A 88 2.65 4.04 -3.64
N ILE A 89 2.70 5.38 -3.67
CA ILE A 89 1.92 6.22 -2.74
C ILE A 89 0.42 5.96 -2.92
N ILE A 90 -0.09 5.96 -4.15
CA ILE A 90 -1.51 5.68 -4.45
C ILE A 90 -1.89 4.28 -3.93
N SER A 91 -1.04 3.29 -4.18
CA SER A 91 -1.25 1.91 -3.74
C SER A 91 -1.30 1.79 -2.23
N ILE A 92 -0.39 2.44 -1.50
CA ILE A 92 -0.39 2.45 -0.03
C ILE A 92 -1.67 3.10 0.51
N ILE A 93 -2.09 4.25 -0.04
CA ILE A 93 -3.33 4.91 0.39
C ILE A 93 -4.55 4.02 0.12
N SER A 94 -4.68 3.48 -1.10
CA SER A 94 -5.87 2.73 -1.49
C SER A 94 -5.99 1.39 -0.79
N SER A 95 -4.93 0.57 -0.83
CA SER A 95 -4.98 -0.82 -0.37
C SER A 95 -4.72 -0.97 1.13
N TYR A 96 -3.97 -0.06 1.75
CA TYR A 96 -3.69 -0.11 3.17
C TYR A 96 -4.58 0.84 3.99
N PHE A 97 -4.53 2.16 3.73
CA PHE A 97 -5.25 3.11 4.58
C PHE A 97 -6.75 3.09 4.32
N LEU A 98 -7.20 3.33 3.09
CA LEU A 98 -8.63 3.40 2.78
C LEU A 98 -9.33 2.06 2.97
N ALA A 99 -8.71 0.95 2.55
CA ALA A 99 -9.31 -0.37 2.67
C ALA A 99 -9.36 -0.90 4.12
N GLN A 100 -8.42 -0.49 5.00
CA GLN A 100 -8.24 -1.14 6.29
C GLN A 100 -8.28 -0.21 7.49
N ARG A 101 -7.89 1.07 7.36
CA ARG A 101 -7.73 2.01 8.50
C ARG A 101 -8.81 3.07 8.57
N VAL A 102 -9.37 3.48 7.44
CA VAL A 102 -10.47 4.45 7.39
C VAL A 102 -11.79 3.70 7.52
N LYS A 103 -12.47 3.84 8.67
CA LYS A 103 -13.69 3.09 9.00
C LYS A 103 -14.87 4.02 9.19
N THR A 104 -16.04 3.63 8.68
CA THR A 104 -17.31 4.39 8.80
C THR A 104 -17.73 4.66 10.24
N THR A 105 -17.24 3.88 11.21
CA THR A 105 -17.53 4.05 12.64
C THR A 105 -16.71 5.15 13.33
N GLN A 106 -15.70 5.71 12.66
CA GLN A 106 -14.88 6.79 13.20
C GLN A 106 -15.65 8.12 13.17
N LYS A 107 -15.55 8.91 14.24
CA LYS A 107 -16.25 10.19 14.35
C LYS A 107 -15.86 11.20 13.26
N ASP A 108 -14.63 11.10 12.77
CA ASP A 108 -13.99 11.97 11.77
C ASP A 108 -13.86 11.26 10.40
N TYR A 109 -14.71 10.25 10.12
CA TYR A 109 -14.65 9.41 8.93
C TYR A 109 -14.58 10.20 7.62
N GLU A 110 -15.50 11.16 7.43
CA GLU A 110 -15.55 11.96 6.20
C GLU A 110 -14.26 12.77 6.00
N LYS A 111 -13.75 13.38 7.07
CA LYS A 111 -12.52 14.16 7.03
C LYS A 111 -11.31 13.27 6.70
N ARG A 112 -11.23 12.08 7.31
CA ARG A 112 -10.19 11.10 6.97
C ARG A 112 -10.28 10.70 5.52
N LEU A 113 -11.47 10.39 5.03
CA LEU A 113 -11.67 10.00 3.63
C LEU A 113 -11.20 11.10 2.67
N LEU A 114 -11.57 12.36 2.91
CA LEU A 114 -11.16 13.49 2.08
C LEU A 114 -9.64 13.71 2.09
N GLU A 115 -9.00 13.64 3.26
CA GLU A 115 -7.56 13.87 3.36
C GLU A 115 -6.74 12.72 2.73
N HIS A 116 -7.17 11.47 2.85
CA HIS A 116 -6.53 10.36 2.14
C HIS A 116 -6.74 10.45 0.62
N HIS A 117 -7.94 10.83 0.18
CA HIS A 117 -8.21 11.07 -1.24
C HIS A 117 -7.35 12.23 -1.79
N ALA A 118 -7.11 13.28 -0.99
CA ALA A 118 -6.25 14.40 -1.39
C ALA A 118 -4.82 13.91 -1.71
N VAL A 119 -4.25 13.00 -0.92
CA VAL A 119 -2.93 12.39 -1.22
C VAL A 119 -2.96 11.66 -2.56
N MET A 120 -4.00 10.85 -2.85
CA MET A 120 -4.11 10.16 -4.15
C MET A 120 -4.17 11.14 -5.32
N VAL A 121 -4.96 12.22 -5.17
CA VAL A 121 -5.08 13.26 -6.20
C VAL A 121 -3.75 13.99 -6.41
N SER A 122 -3.03 14.33 -5.33
CA SER A 122 -1.72 14.98 -5.41
C SER A 122 -0.69 14.05 -6.04
N ALA A 123 -0.67 12.77 -5.69
CA ALA A 123 0.19 11.76 -6.31
C ALA A 123 -0.11 11.61 -7.82
N MET A 124 -1.38 11.60 -8.22
CA MET A 124 -1.76 11.58 -9.64
C MET A 124 -1.28 12.85 -10.38
N LYS A 125 -1.37 14.01 -9.74
CA LYS A 125 -0.90 15.26 -10.36
C LYS A 125 0.61 15.28 -10.59
N VAL A 126 1.43 14.77 -9.66
CA VAL A 126 2.88 14.70 -9.85
C VAL A 126 3.27 13.66 -10.90
N LYS A 127 2.48 12.60 -11.11
CA LYS A 127 2.66 11.70 -12.27
C LYS A 127 2.55 12.48 -13.58
N GLN A 128 1.56 13.31 -13.71
CA GLN A 128 1.19 14.00 -14.96
C GLN A 128 2.01 15.27 -15.25
N ASN A 129 2.80 15.74 -14.30
CA ASN A 129 3.49 17.04 -14.39
C ASN A 129 4.93 16.93 -13.88
N VAL A 130 5.72 17.96 -14.23
CA VAL A 130 7.11 18.15 -13.76
C VAL A 130 7.24 19.45 -12.95
N ASP A 131 6.20 19.83 -12.22
CA ASP A 131 6.15 21.03 -11.36
C ASP A 131 6.46 20.62 -9.91
N THR A 132 7.57 21.15 -9.37
CA THR A 132 8.02 20.90 -7.99
C THR A 132 7.00 21.36 -6.94
N LYS A 133 6.21 22.41 -7.22
CA LYS A 133 5.13 22.86 -6.30
C LYS A 133 4.06 21.80 -6.10
N LEU A 134 3.83 20.92 -7.09
CA LEU A 134 2.90 19.80 -6.94
C LEU A 134 3.50 18.72 -6.03
N VAL A 135 4.82 18.56 -6.04
CA VAL A 135 5.51 17.64 -5.12
C VAL A 135 5.46 18.17 -3.70
N ASP A 136 5.70 19.47 -3.49
CA ASP A 136 5.51 20.13 -2.18
C ASP A 136 4.10 19.89 -1.63
N LYS A 137 3.09 20.03 -2.50
CA LYS A 137 1.69 19.78 -2.11
C LYS A 137 1.47 18.31 -1.72
N LEU A 138 2.03 17.37 -2.45
CA LEU A 138 1.97 15.94 -2.11
C LEU A 138 2.58 15.67 -0.74
N ILE A 139 3.76 16.21 -0.45
CA ILE A 139 4.44 16.09 0.84
C ILE A 139 3.57 16.68 1.96
N GLN A 140 2.97 17.84 1.74
CA GLN A 140 2.04 18.47 2.70
C GLN A 140 0.83 17.58 2.98
N ASP A 141 0.22 17.00 1.94
CA ASP A 141 -0.95 16.13 2.09
C ASP A 141 -0.60 14.85 2.85
N ILE A 142 0.56 14.23 2.58
CA ILE A 142 1.02 13.06 3.33
C ILE A 142 1.26 13.43 4.81
N ASN A 143 1.93 14.55 5.09
CA ASN A 143 2.19 15.01 6.46
C ASN A 143 0.90 15.30 7.23
N ALA A 144 -0.17 15.76 6.55
CA ALA A 144 -1.46 15.99 7.18
C ALA A 144 -2.10 14.72 7.75
N LEU A 145 -1.68 13.53 7.29
CA LEU A 145 -2.19 12.25 7.80
C LEU A 145 -1.53 11.83 9.12
N ILE A 146 -0.37 12.37 9.50
CA ILE A 146 0.38 12.00 10.73
C ILE A 146 -0.50 12.12 11.97
N LYS A 147 -1.38 13.13 12.05
CA LYS A 147 -2.30 13.30 13.17
C LYS A 147 -3.25 12.10 13.41
N TYR A 148 -3.49 11.29 12.39
CA TYR A 148 -4.30 10.08 12.49
C TYR A 148 -3.49 8.83 12.84
N TYR A 149 -2.20 8.88 12.57
CA TYR A 149 -1.27 7.76 12.69
C TYR A 149 0.02 8.24 13.35
N PRO A 150 -0.05 8.64 14.65
CA PRO A 150 1.13 9.12 15.38
C PRO A 150 2.16 8.00 15.53
N GLU A 151 3.42 8.40 15.67
CA GLU A 151 4.50 7.48 16.01
C GLU A 151 4.21 6.79 17.33
N HIS A 152 4.22 5.47 17.34
CA HIS A 152 4.17 4.71 18.57
C HIS A 152 5.58 4.47 19.06
N GLU A 153 5.91 4.93 20.28
CA GLU A 153 7.09 4.44 20.96
C GLU A 153 6.92 2.93 21.14
N HIS A 154 7.66 2.12 20.40
CA HIS A 154 7.78 0.71 20.69
C HIS A 154 8.43 0.58 22.07
N LYS A 155 7.64 0.36 23.11
CA LYS A 155 8.15 -0.08 24.40
C LYS A 155 8.75 -1.47 24.17
N GLU A 156 10.06 -1.51 23.98
CA GLU A 156 10.82 -2.76 24.02
C GLU A 156 10.57 -3.39 25.41
N GLY A 157 9.70 -4.35 25.50
CA GLY A 157 9.52 -5.05 26.78
C GLY A 157 8.29 -5.92 26.98
N GLU A 158 7.30 -5.96 26.09
CA GLU A 158 6.07 -6.72 26.38
C GLU A 158 5.95 -8.11 25.72
N ASN A 159 7.02 -8.66 25.17
CA ASN A 159 7.04 -10.02 24.62
C ASN A 159 7.72 -11.04 25.55
N LYS A 160 7.53 -10.93 26.87
CA LYS A 160 7.84 -12.02 27.82
C LYS A 160 6.65 -12.23 28.75
N LYS A 161 5.68 -13.04 28.31
CA LYS A 161 4.80 -13.92 29.08
C LYS A 161 3.46 -14.13 28.37
N LYS A 162 3.37 -15.17 27.54
CA LYS A 162 2.29 -16.15 27.66
C LYS A 162 2.68 -17.39 26.84
#